data_f176584458b7ff1f520b437a60d37c42
#
_entry.id   f176584458b7ff1f520b437a60d37c42
#
_cell.length_a   1.000
_cell.length_b   1.000
_cell.length_c   1.000
_cell.angle_alpha   90.00
_cell.angle_beta   90.00
_cell.angle_gamma   90.00
#
_symmetry.space_group_name_H-M   'P 1'
#
loop_
_entity.id
_entity.type
_entity.pdbx_description
1 polymer ?
#
loop_
_entity_poly.entity_id
_entity_poly.type
_entity_poly.pdbx_seq_one_letter_code
_entity_poly.pdbx_strand_id
1 'polypeptide(L)'
;MRKMTLSKSILRRAFVLLALLSAISTARGSRPETTTKIDVPGAVVTVASGINGDGAIVGWYCLLQPCTAARFHGFMLKDDVWTYIDVPNSSDYPAIGTQPRYISPQGVVIGAYLTLEDGATLVNPRFRGFAWFEGTFTYFDAPDSIYDNPSYPHSIIPRAINANGDLVGCIHDKNQGDSMHAFLLSGGAFTKDPAGMTMNNGVNAEGEIVGLDNSSTTAYHINKFGIVERFSFPDADATNAWDINSKGEIVGQAFTNGGTVSHAFLRSRALDYRFIDPTGALSSTAFGISSNGNVVGQYRDSFSNCSVKACVHGFLLQRGDD
;
A
#
# COMPACT_ATOMS: atom_id res chain seq x y z
N MET A 1 -35.58 67.33 9.30
CA MET A 1 -34.70 66.17 9.20
C MET A 1 -33.59 66.27 10.25
N ARG A 2 -33.69 65.52 11.36
CA ARG A 2 -32.65 65.47 12.41
C ARG A 2 -31.66 64.36 12.06
N LYS A 3 -30.41 64.70 11.81
CA LYS A 3 -29.30 63.76 11.69
C LYS A 3 -28.94 63.22 13.07
N MET A 4 -29.17 61.93 13.31
CA MET A 4 -28.65 61.22 14.47
C MET A 4 -27.17 60.89 14.24
N THR A 5 -26.31 61.56 15.02
CA THR A 5 -24.88 61.21 15.10
C THR A 5 -24.69 60.13 16.18
N LEU A 6 -24.31 58.92 15.81
CA LEU A 6 -23.91 57.89 16.78
C LEU A 6 -22.59 58.30 17.44
N SER A 7 -22.59 58.22 18.76
CA SER A 7 -21.44 58.55 19.60
C SER A 7 -20.26 57.57 19.35
N LYS A 8 -19.04 58.11 19.18
CA LYS A 8 -17.79 57.34 18.99
C LYS A 8 -17.47 56.33 20.11
N SER A 9 -18.17 56.42 21.25
CA SER A 9 -18.00 55.46 22.35
C SER A 9 -18.69 54.11 22.14
N ILE A 10 -19.75 54.07 21.34
CA ILE A 10 -20.49 52.81 21.00
C ILE A 10 -19.71 51.99 19.96
N LEU A 11 -19.04 52.67 19.02
CA LEU A 11 -18.19 51.97 18.04
C LEU A 11 -16.96 51.28 18.66
N ARG A 12 -16.34 51.90 19.70
CA ARG A 12 -15.18 51.29 20.37
C ARG A 12 -15.54 50.05 21.19
N ARG A 13 -16.75 49.96 21.76
CA ARG A 13 -17.19 48.79 22.52
C ARG A 13 -17.59 47.63 21.62
N ALA A 14 -18.12 47.89 20.44
CA ALA A 14 -18.45 46.85 19.47
C ALA A 14 -17.17 46.20 18.84
N PHE A 15 -16.10 46.99 18.62
CA PHE A 15 -14.84 46.46 18.11
C PHE A 15 -14.05 45.62 19.12
N VAL A 16 -14.13 45.96 20.40
CA VAL A 16 -13.48 45.17 21.47
C VAL A 16 -14.19 43.85 21.72
N LEU A 17 -15.51 43.77 21.56
CA LEU A 17 -16.24 42.50 21.69
C LEU A 17 -16.04 41.59 20.47
N LEU A 18 -15.86 42.12 19.26
CA LEU A 18 -15.56 41.32 18.05
C LEU A 18 -14.12 40.78 18.05
N ALA A 19 -13.17 41.51 18.67
CA ALA A 19 -11.77 41.07 18.78
C ALA A 19 -11.56 39.98 19.87
N LEU A 20 -12.47 39.85 20.82
CA LEU A 20 -12.41 38.84 21.88
C LEU A 20 -13.11 37.51 21.49
N LEU A 21 -13.96 37.50 20.46
CA LEU A 21 -14.60 36.31 19.93
C LEU A 21 -13.78 35.59 18.86
N SER A 22 -12.71 36.19 18.33
CA SER A 22 -11.83 35.57 17.33
C SER A 22 -10.58 34.88 17.92
N ALA A 23 -10.45 34.80 19.25
CA ALA A 23 -9.28 34.23 19.92
C ALA A 23 -9.57 32.94 20.72
N ILE A 24 -10.73 32.31 20.51
CA ILE A 24 -10.91 30.91 20.90
C ILE A 24 -10.73 30.04 19.63
N SER A 25 -9.57 30.13 19.02
CA SER A 25 -8.99 29.00 18.33
C SER A 25 -8.68 27.98 19.42
N THR A 26 -9.59 27.06 19.68
CA THR A 26 -9.25 25.84 20.36
C THR A 26 -8.12 25.23 19.53
N ALA A 27 -6.89 25.33 20.00
CA ALA A 27 -5.83 24.45 19.57
C ALA A 27 -6.38 23.05 19.83
N ARG A 28 -6.95 22.41 18.82
CA ARG A 28 -7.16 20.97 18.81
C ARG A 28 -5.74 20.42 18.94
N GLY A 29 -5.40 19.99 20.15
CA GLY A 29 -4.15 19.30 20.36
C GLY A 29 -4.14 18.14 19.36
N SER A 30 -3.18 18.12 18.46
CA SER A 30 -3.00 17.02 17.52
C SER A 30 -2.95 15.74 18.34
N ARG A 31 -3.80 14.79 18.02
CA ARG A 31 -3.78 13.47 18.66
C ARG A 31 -2.40 12.88 18.39
N PRO A 32 -1.66 12.38 19.41
CA PRO A 32 -0.34 11.82 19.16
C PRO A 32 -0.44 10.61 18.21
N GLU A 33 0.54 10.44 17.34
CA GLU A 33 0.65 9.23 16.51
C GLU A 33 0.75 8.00 17.42
N THR A 34 0.02 6.95 17.07
CA THR A 34 0.04 5.67 17.81
C THR A 34 0.27 4.53 16.87
N THR A 35 1.16 3.61 17.27
CA THR A 35 1.40 2.36 16.51
C THR A 35 0.77 1.19 17.24
N THR A 36 -0.08 0.45 16.53
CA THR A 36 -0.74 -0.76 17.02
C THR A 36 -0.21 -1.96 16.24
N LYS A 37 0.12 -3.03 16.95
CA LYS A 37 0.50 -4.31 16.36
C LYS A 37 -0.74 -5.03 15.84
N ILE A 38 -0.61 -5.63 14.64
CA ILE A 38 -1.65 -6.45 14.01
C ILE A 38 -1.08 -7.85 13.82
N ASP A 39 -1.67 -8.83 14.53
CA ASP A 39 -1.33 -10.23 14.37
C ASP A 39 -2.60 -11.05 14.19
N VAL A 40 -2.67 -11.81 13.09
CA VAL A 40 -3.72 -12.80 12.92
C VAL A 40 -3.56 -13.87 14.00
N PRO A 41 -4.62 -14.25 14.73
CA PRO A 41 -4.54 -15.26 15.79
C PRO A 41 -3.90 -16.57 15.32
N GLY A 42 -2.82 -17.00 16.00
CA GLY A 42 -2.09 -18.22 15.66
C GLY A 42 -1.10 -18.13 14.51
N ALA A 43 -0.99 -16.97 13.84
CA ALA A 43 -0.03 -16.78 12.75
C ALA A 43 1.41 -16.68 13.26
N VAL A 44 2.36 -17.18 12.45
CA VAL A 44 3.81 -17.01 12.66
C VAL A 44 4.37 -15.81 11.84
N VAL A 45 3.61 -15.36 10.86
CA VAL A 45 3.86 -14.15 10.05
C VAL A 45 2.52 -13.48 9.79
N THR A 46 2.44 -12.18 10.02
CA THR A 46 1.32 -11.32 9.60
C THR A 46 1.84 -10.10 8.86
N VAL A 47 1.27 -9.81 7.71
CA VAL A 47 1.60 -8.64 6.88
C VAL A 47 0.32 -7.87 6.59
N ALA A 48 0.25 -6.63 7.03
CA ALA A 48 -0.81 -5.69 6.63
C ALA A 48 -0.36 -4.96 5.35
N SER A 49 -1.03 -5.24 4.23
CA SER A 49 -0.60 -4.81 2.90
C SER A 49 -1.36 -3.62 2.33
N GLY A 50 -2.57 -3.33 2.82
CA GLY A 50 -3.38 -2.21 2.36
C GLY A 50 -4.37 -1.74 3.39
N ILE A 51 -4.75 -0.46 3.33
CA ILE A 51 -5.73 0.18 4.20
C ILE A 51 -6.53 1.21 3.41
N ASN A 52 -7.86 1.27 3.63
CA ASN A 52 -8.70 2.31 3.05
C ASN A 52 -9.06 3.43 4.05
N GLY A 53 -9.80 4.43 3.56
CA GLY A 53 -10.23 5.58 4.37
C GLY A 53 -11.18 5.22 5.51
N ASP A 54 -11.91 4.11 5.41
CA ASP A 54 -12.83 3.59 6.43
C ASP A 54 -12.12 2.74 7.49
N GLY A 55 -10.79 2.61 7.42
CA GLY A 55 -9.98 1.86 8.38
C GLY A 55 -9.99 0.34 8.17
N ALA A 56 -10.58 -0.16 7.07
CA ALA A 56 -10.47 -1.57 6.72
C ALA A 56 -9.04 -1.88 6.25
N ILE A 57 -8.41 -2.89 6.85
CA ILE A 57 -7.05 -3.33 6.60
C ILE A 57 -7.08 -4.70 5.95
N VAL A 58 -6.32 -4.88 4.88
CA VAL A 58 -6.15 -6.19 4.23
C VAL A 58 -4.70 -6.63 4.28
N GLY A 59 -4.49 -7.92 4.15
CA GLY A 59 -3.15 -8.47 4.13
C GLY A 59 -3.14 -9.99 4.04
N TRP A 60 -2.00 -10.56 4.36
CA TRP A 60 -1.80 -12.00 4.33
C TRP A 60 -1.01 -12.49 5.54
N TYR A 61 -1.12 -13.77 5.83
CA TYR A 61 -0.47 -14.40 6.96
C TYR A 61 -0.05 -15.84 6.66
N CYS A 62 0.82 -16.38 7.50
CA CYS A 62 1.19 -17.80 7.51
C CYS A 62 0.98 -18.38 8.91
N LEU A 63 0.49 -19.61 8.95
CA LEU A 63 0.37 -20.39 10.19
C LEU A 63 1.62 -21.24 10.50
N LEU A 64 2.45 -21.50 9.49
CA LEU A 64 3.59 -22.41 9.59
C LEU A 64 4.83 -21.85 8.89
N GLN A 65 6.01 -22.22 9.37
CA GLN A 65 7.29 -22.00 8.68
C GLN A 65 7.67 -23.24 7.83
N PRO A 66 8.45 -23.09 6.74
CA PRO A 66 8.78 -21.81 6.11
C PRO A 66 7.55 -21.14 5.51
N CYS A 67 7.44 -19.83 5.70
CA CYS A 67 6.35 -19.02 5.14
C CYS A 67 6.63 -18.75 3.66
N THR A 68 6.06 -19.56 2.78
CA THR A 68 6.21 -19.45 1.32
C THR A 68 4.90 -19.01 0.69
N ALA A 69 4.94 -18.50 -0.54
CA ALA A 69 3.75 -18.04 -1.26
C ALA A 69 2.63 -19.08 -1.34
N ALA A 70 2.98 -20.37 -1.38
CA ALA A 70 2.02 -21.49 -1.35
C ALA A 70 1.29 -21.69 -0.01
N ARG A 71 1.68 -20.95 1.03
CA ARG A 71 1.11 -21.02 2.40
C ARG A 71 0.51 -19.71 2.87
N PHE A 72 0.38 -18.75 1.97
CA PHE A 72 -0.23 -17.48 2.28
C PHE A 72 -1.74 -17.61 2.35
N HIS A 73 -2.31 -17.09 3.42
CA HIS A 73 -3.73 -16.91 3.63
C HIS A 73 -4.05 -15.42 3.66
N GLY A 74 -5.15 -15.02 3.04
CA GLY A 74 -5.59 -13.64 3.03
C GLY A 74 -6.47 -13.29 4.22
N PHE A 75 -6.46 -12.02 4.62
CA PHE A 75 -7.38 -11.49 5.62
C PHE A 75 -7.83 -10.06 5.30
N MET A 76 -8.96 -9.69 5.88
CA MET A 76 -9.40 -8.33 6.11
C MET A 76 -9.71 -8.16 7.59
N LEU A 77 -9.25 -7.06 8.19
CA LEU A 77 -9.56 -6.62 9.54
C LEU A 77 -10.32 -5.30 9.46
N LYS A 78 -11.54 -5.27 9.99
CA LYS A 78 -12.36 -4.06 10.12
C LYS A 78 -13.12 -4.09 11.44
N ASP A 79 -13.06 -3.01 12.21
CA ASP A 79 -13.78 -2.87 13.49
C ASP A 79 -13.55 -4.07 14.43
N ASP A 80 -12.28 -4.52 14.54
CA ASP A 80 -11.81 -5.70 15.29
C ASP A 80 -12.38 -7.04 14.80
N VAL A 81 -13.05 -7.08 13.64
CA VAL A 81 -13.58 -8.29 13.02
C VAL A 81 -12.65 -8.78 11.92
N TRP A 82 -12.21 -10.04 12.04
CA TRP A 82 -11.41 -10.74 11.04
C TRP A 82 -12.30 -11.44 10.02
N THR A 83 -12.06 -11.17 8.74
CA THR A 83 -12.62 -11.90 7.60
C THR A 83 -11.48 -12.56 6.84
N TYR A 84 -11.54 -13.87 6.64
CA TYR A 84 -10.52 -14.60 5.89
C TYR A 84 -10.87 -14.61 4.40
N ILE A 85 -9.87 -14.32 3.56
CA ILE A 85 -10.02 -14.14 2.11
C ILE A 85 -9.06 -15.11 1.41
N ASP A 86 -9.48 -16.35 1.26
CA ASP A 86 -8.72 -17.36 0.53
C ASP A 86 -9.44 -17.69 -0.79
N VAL A 87 -8.69 -17.62 -1.89
CA VAL A 87 -9.20 -18.07 -3.19
C VAL A 87 -9.51 -19.56 -3.08
N PRO A 88 -10.74 -20.00 -3.37
CA PRO A 88 -11.12 -21.39 -3.27
C PRO A 88 -10.23 -22.27 -4.16
N ASN A 89 -9.66 -23.32 -3.55
CA ASN A 89 -8.94 -24.34 -4.29
C ASN A 89 -9.96 -25.31 -4.92
N SER A 90 -10.04 -25.33 -6.24
CA SER A 90 -10.94 -26.21 -6.99
C SER A 90 -10.19 -26.87 -8.16
N SER A 91 -10.79 -27.85 -8.80
CA SER A 91 -10.24 -28.48 -10.03
C SER A 91 -10.06 -27.46 -11.15
N ASP A 92 -10.93 -26.45 -11.19
CA ASP A 92 -10.93 -25.44 -12.26
C ASP A 92 -9.99 -24.24 -11.91
N TYR A 93 -9.67 -24.08 -10.60
CA TYR A 93 -8.81 -23.00 -10.09
C TYR A 93 -7.96 -23.55 -8.94
N PRO A 94 -6.85 -24.24 -9.22
CA PRO A 94 -5.99 -24.84 -8.20
C PRO A 94 -5.15 -23.77 -7.46
N ALA A 95 -5.81 -22.96 -6.65
CA ALA A 95 -5.18 -21.95 -5.82
C ALA A 95 -4.48 -22.59 -4.62
N ILE A 96 -3.22 -22.25 -4.38
CA ILE A 96 -2.41 -22.79 -3.28
C ILE A 96 -1.87 -21.72 -2.32
N GLY A 97 -2.22 -20.45 -2.55
CA GLY A 97 -1.87 -19.35 -1.65
C GLY A 97 -2.50 -18.06 -2.14
N THR A 98 -3.00 -17.25 -1.21
CA THR A 98 -3.73 -16.02 -1.51
C THR A 98 -3.06 -14.82 -0.86
N GLN A 99 -2.82 -13.77 -1.64
CA GLN A 99 -2.20 -12.52 -1.20
C GLN A 99 -3.09 -11.32 -1.53
N PRO A 100 -4.00 -10.88 -0.65
CA PRO A 100 -4.58 -9.55 -0.72
C PRO A 100 -3.47 -8.50 -0.62
N ARG A 101 -3.51 -7.50 -1.50
CA ARG A 101 -2.45 -6.48 -1.57
C ARG A 101 -2.97 -5.07 -1.32
N TYR A 102 -4.18 -4.79 -1.74
CA TYR A 102 -4.77 -3.47 -1.65
C TYR A 102 -6.27 -3.55 -1.40
N ILE A 103 -6.82 -2.54 -0.78
CA ILE A 103 -8.26 -2.35 -0.63
C ILE A 103 -8.65 -0.95 -1.13
N SER A 104 -9.60 -0.91 -2.07
CA SER A 104 -10.09 0.36 -2.63
C SER A 104 -10.92 1.15 -1.60
N PRO A 105 -11.17 2.46 -1.83
CA PRO A 105 -12.12 3.23 -1.02
C PRO A 105 -13.52 2.61 -0.94
N GLN A 106 -13.94 1.86 -1.96
CA GLN A 106 -15.24 1.18 -2.03
C GLN A 106 -15.23 -0.21 -1.37
N GLY A 107 -14.10 -0.65 -0.80
CA GLY A 107 -13.96 -1.95 -0.13
C GLY A 107 -13.65 -3.12 -1.07
N VAL A 108 -13.36 -2.87 -2.35
CA VAL A 108 -12.90 -3.93 -3.25
C VAL A 108 -11.45 -4.28 -2.90
N VAL A 109 -11.22 -5.54 -2.55
CA VAL A 109 -9.88 -6.08 -2.29
C VAL A 109 -9.30 -6.63 -3.57
N ILE A 110 -8.09 -6.22 -3.92
CA ILE A 110 -7.35 -6.81 -5.02
C ILE A 110 -6.09 -7.52 -4.52
N GLY A 111 -5.63 -8.48 -5.28
CA GLY A 111 -4.43 -9.23 -4.95
C GLY A 111 -4.08 -10.27 -5.99
N ALA A 112 -3.15 -11.13 -5.63
CA ALA A 112 -2.74 -12.26 -6.46
C ALA A 112 -2.90 -13.57 -5.69
N TYR A 113 -3.17 -14.64 -6.40
CA TYR A 113 -3.09 -15.99 -5.87
C TYR A 113 -2.11 -16.83 -6.67
N LEU A 114 -1.51 -17.79 -5.99
CA LEU A 114 -0.58 -18.73 -6.59
C LEU A 114 -1.36 -19.91 -7.18
N THR A 115 -1.03 -20.29 -8.41
CA THR A 115 -1.62 -21.44 -9.08
C THR A 115 -0.55 -22.32 -9.74
N LEU A 116 -0.89 -23.61 -9.98
CA LEU A 116 -0.08 -24.58 -10.72
C LEU A 116 -0.62 -24.85 -12.13
N GLU A 117 -1.50 -23.98 -12.61
CA GLU A 117 -2.03 -24.06 -13.98
C GLU A 117 -0.95 -23.85 -15.04
N ASP A 118 -1.22 -24.27 -16.27
CA ASP A 118 -0.40 -24.05 -17.47
C ASP A 118 1.06 -24.48 -17.32
N GLY A 119 1.30 -25.59 -16.62
CA GLY A 119 2.64 -26.14 -16.42
C GLY A 119 3.48 -25.44 -15.36
N ALA A 120 2.88 -24.53 -14.59
CA ALA A 120 3.53 -23.96 -13.41
C ALA A 120 3.82 -25.04 -12.34
N THR A 121 4.85 -24.83 -11.54
CA THR A 121 5.27 -25.72 -10.47
C THR A 121 5.53 -24.94 -9.18
N LEU A 122 5.72 -25.62 -8.06
CA LEU A 122 6.10 -24.94 -6.80
C LEU A 122 7.45 -24.22 -6.88
N VAL A 123 8.35 -24.66 -7.78
CA VAL A 123 9.65 -24.02 -8.04
C VAL A 123 9.50 -22.86 -9.03
N ASN A 124 8.53 -22.96 -9.94
CA ASN A 124 8.22 -21.97 -10.95
C ASN A 124 6.72 -21.66 -10.95
N PRO A 125 6.23 -20.95 -9.92
CA PRO A 125 4.81 -20.71 -9.74
C PRO A 125 4.29 -19.67 -10.72
N ARG A 126 2.98 -19.72 -10.98
CA ARG A 126 2.23 -18.70 -11.69
C ARG A 126 1.37 -17.92 -10.71
N PHE A 127 1.33 -16.61 -10.84
CA PHE A 127 0.40 -15.74 -10.12
C PHE A 127 -0.70 -15.25 -11.08
N ARG A 128 -1.94 -15.28 -10.59
CA ARG A 128 -3.09 -14.68 -11.26
C ARG A 128 -3.73 -13.62 -10.37
N GLY A 129 -4.35 -12.63 -11.00
CA GLY A 129 -5.05 -11.56 -10.31
C GLY A 129 -6.42 -11.98 -9.80
N PHE A 130 -6.83 -11.43 -8.66
CA PHE A 130 -8.20 -11.50 -8.20
C PHE A 130 -8.69 -10.13 -7.70
N ALA A 131 -9.98 -9.91 -7.81
CA ALA A 131 -10.74 -8.92 -7.05
C ALA A 131 -11.74 -9.68 -6.16
N TRP A 132 -11.88 -9.23 -4.90
CA TRP A 132 -12.85 -9.78 -3.96
C TRP A 132 -13.71 -8.65 -3.40
N PHE A 133 -15.02 -8.86 -3.38
CA PHE A 133 -15.97 -7.94 -2.80
C PHE A 133 -17.14 -8.71 -2.18
N GLU A 134 -17.41 -8.50 -0.90
CA GLU A 134 -18.53 -9.10 -0.17
C GLU A 134 -18.68 -10.63 -0.39
N GLY A 135 -17.58 -11.36 -0.31
CA GLY A 135 -17.57 -12.83 -0.45
C GLY A 135 -17.46 -13.34 -1.90
N THR A 136 -17.49 -12.46 -2.89
CA THR A 136 -17.43 -12.84 -4.31
C THR A 136 -16.06 -12.57 -4.89
N PHE A 137 -15.46 -13.58 -5.55
CA PHE A 137 -14.22 -13.47 -6.30
C PHE A 137 -14.50 -13.24 -7.80
N THR A 138 -13.70 -12.35 -8.37
CA THR A 138 -13.54 -12.19 -9.82
C THR A 138 -12.07 -12.40 -10.15
N TYR A 139 -11.77 -13.28 -11.11
CA TYR A 139 -10.40 -13.59 -11.51
C TYR A 139 -10.07 -12.92 -12.82
N PHE A 140 -8.82 -12.49 -12.98
CA PHE A 140 -8.36 -11.87 -14.20
C PHE A 140 -6.88 -12.12 -14.46
N ASP A 141 -6.51 -11.99 -15.74
CA ASP A 141 -5.14 -12.10 -16.21
C ASP A 141 -4.84 -10.93 -17.17
N ALA A 142 -3.57 -10.70 -17.46
CA ALA A 142 -3.21 -9.77 -18.52
C ALA A 142 -3.41 -10.43 -19.88
N PRO A 143 -3.75 -9.68 -20.95
CA PRO A 143 -3.84 -10.21 -22.29
C PRO A 143 -2.50 -10.80 -22.75
N ASP A 144 -2.54 -11.92 -23.48
CA ASP A 144 -1.33 -12.59 -24.02
C ASP A 144 -0.45 -11.64 -24.83
N SER A 145 -1.06 -10.66 -25.50
CA SER A 145 -0.36 -9.67 -26.33
C SER A 145 0.58 -8.73 -25.56
N ILE A 146 0.47 -8.66 -24.23
CA ILE A 146 1.36 -7.82 -23.41
C ILE A 146 2.66 -8.53 -23.03
N TYR A 147 2.67 -9.86 -23.10
CA TYR A 147 3.83 -10.67 -22.79
C TYR A 147 4.74 -10.82 -24.02
N ASP A 148 6.05 -10.82 -23.79
CA ASP A 148 7.04 -10.99 -24.88
C ASP A 148 7.05 -12.42 -25.40
N ASN A 149 6.66 -13.41 -24.55
CA ASN A 149 6.46 -14.80 -24.97
C ASN A 149 5.18 -15.40 -24.38
N PRO A 150 4.11 -15.50 -25.17
CA PRO A 150 2.84 -16.06 -24.73
C PRO A 150 2.87 -17.58 -24.48
N SER A 151 3.97 -18.28 -24.81
CA SER A 151 4.08 -19.74 -24.66
C SER A 151 4.54 -20.20 -23.28
N TYR A 152 4.85 -19.28 -22.37
CA TYR A 152 5.29 -19.57 -21.01
C TYR A 152 4.19 -19.22 -19.96
N PRO A 153 4.17 -19.91 -18.81
CA PRO A 153 3.29 -19.52 -17.71
C PRO A 153 3.73 -18.16 -17.17
N HIS A 154 3.09 -17.12 -17.64
CA HIS A 154 3.31 -15.75 -17.21
C HIS A 154 2.46 -15.42 -15.98
N SER A 155 2.84 -14.40 -15.24
CA SER A 155 2.18 -13.99 -14.01
C SER A 155 1.76 -12.54 -14.07
N ILE A 156 0.59 -12.25 -13.47
CA ILE A 156 0.16 -10.90 -13.16
C ILE A 156 0.04 -10.72 -11.65
N ILE A 157 0.57 -9.63 -11.14
CA ILE A 157 0.49 -9.27 -9.72
C ILE A 157 -0.09 -7.86 -9.62
N PRO A 158 -1.42 -7.73 -9.45
CA PRO A 158 -2.07 -6.46 -9.17
C PRO A 158 -1.58 -5.91 -7.82
N ARG A 159 -1.35 -4.59 -7.75
CA ARG A 159 -0.81 -3.92 -6.56
C ARG A 159 -1.76 -2.88 -5.97
N ALA A 160 -2.35 -2.02 -6.80
CA ALA A 160 -3.29 -1.00 -6.36
C ALA A 160 -4.35 -0.71 -7.42
N ILE A 161 -5.51 -0.24 -6.97
CA ILE A 161 -6.61 0.24 -7.82
C ILE A 161 -7.17 1.53 -7.24
N ASN A 162 -7.35 2.55 -8.08
CA ASN A 162 -7.96 3.80 -7.65
C ASN A 162 -9.49 3.81 -7.84
N ALA A 163 -10.13 4.90 -7.44
CA ALA A 163 -11.58 5.06 -7.56
C ALA A 163 -12.08 5.14 -9.02
N ASN A 164 -11.20 5.45 -9.97
CA ASN A 164 -11.52 5.51 -11.40
C ASN A 164 -11.48 4.13 -12.07
N GLY A 165 -10.99 3.10 -11.34
CA GLY A 165 -10.77 1.75 -11.87
C GLY A 165 -9.42 1.58 -12.56
N ASP A 166 -8.49 2.54 -12.44
CA ASP A 166 -7.12 2.35 -12.90
C ASP A 166 -6.42 1.35 -12.00
N LEU A 167 -5.98 0.24 -12.59
CA LEU A 167 -5.31 -0.85 -11.91
C LEU A 167 -3.83 -0.86 -12.28
N VAL A 168 -2.96 -0.92 -11.29
CA VAL A 168 -1.51 -0.97 -11.49
C VAL A 168 -0.91 -2.22 -10.83
N GLY A 169 0.29 -2.59 -11.30
CA GLY A 169 1.02 -3.72 -10.77
C GLY A 169 2.24 -4.08 -11.60
N CYS A 170 2.60 -5.36 -11.56
CA CYS A 170 3.64 -5.91 -12.43
C CYS A 170 3.17 -7.20 -13.11
N ILE A 171 3.74 -7.45 -14.28
CA ILE A 171 3.70 -8.74 -14.96
C ILE A 171 5.09 -9.36 -14.92
N HIS A 172 5.14 -10.68 -14.90
CA HIS A 172 6.37 -11.45 -14.98
C HIS A 172 6.38 -12.21 -16.27
N ASP A 173 7.36 -11.91 -17.12
CA ASP A 173 7.60 -12.58 -18.37
C ASP A 173 8.84 -13.48 -18.23
N LYS A 174 8.59 -14.76 -17.96
CA LYS A 174 9.64 -15.72 -17.59
C LYS A 174 10.61 -16.07 -18.72
N ASN A 175 10.36 -15.57 -19.92
CA ASN A 175 11.18 -15.92 -21.06
C ASN A 175 12.54 -15.21 -21.10
N GLN A 176 12.73 -14.15 -20.32
CA GLN A 176 13.95 -13.36 -20.30
C GLN A 176 14.60 -13.28 -18.92
N GLY A 177 14.60 -14.37 -18.17
CA GLY A 177 15.19 -14.41 -16.86
C GLY A 177 14.31 -13.84 -15.75
N ASP A 178 12.98 -14.04 -15.87
CA ASP A 178 11.97 -13.55 -14.92
C ASP A 178 11.91 -12.02 -14.84
N SER A 179 12.00 -11.34 -16.00
CA SER A 179 11.89 -9.90 -16.06
C SER A 179 10.52 -9.42 -15.61
N MET A 180 10.51 -8.51 -14.64
CA MET A 180 9.31 -7.81 -14.19
C MET A 180 9.10 -6.55 -15.03
N HIS A 181 7.86 -6.32 -15.43
CA HIS A 181 7.45 -5.09 -16.11
C HIS A 181 6.25 -4.48 -15.40
N ALA A 182 6.31 -3.20 -15.14
CA ALA A 182 5.17 -2.47 -14.63
C ALA A 182 4.03 -2.46 -15.66
N PHE A 183 2.79 -2.45 -15.18
CA PHE A 183 1.62 -2.25 -16.05
C PHE A 183 0.66 -1.22 -15.47
N LEU A 184 -0.13 -0.62 -16.37
CA LEU A 184 -1.30 0.17 -16.08
C LEU A 184 -2.47 -0.37 -16.92
N LEU A 185 -3.58 -0.71 -16.27
CA LEU A 185 -4.88 -0.92 -16.92
C LEU A 185 -5.75 0.28 -16.62
N SER A 186 -6.09 1.07 -17.64
CA SER A 186 -6.93 2.27 -17.51
C SER A 186 -7.91 2.34 -18.68
N GLY A 187 -9.18 2.64 -18.41
CA GLY A 187 -10.22 2.69 -19.43
C GLY A 187 -10.38 1.40 -20.24
N GLY A 188 -10.02 0.24 -19.68
CA GLY A 188 -10.05 -1.06 -20.35
C GLY A 188 -8.83 -1.34 -21.24
N ALA A 189 -7.87 -0.42 -21.33
CA ALA A 189 -6.63 -0.61 -22.07
C ALA A 189 -5.48 -1.00 -21.15
N PHE A 190 -4.81 -2.10 -21.48
CA PHE A 190 -3.59 -2.56 -20.83
C PHE A 190 -2.37 -1.89 -21.47
N THR A 191 -1.54 -1.26 -20.66
CA THR A 191 -0.28 -0.65 -21.10
C THR A 191 0.87 -1.25 -20.30
N LYS A 192 1.84 -1.84 -20.98
CA LYS A 192 3.13 -2.24 -20.42
C LYS A 192 4.01 -1.01 -20.38
N ASP A 193 4.60 -0.71 -19.24
CA ASP A 193 5.47 0.44 -19.09
C ASP A 193 6.85 0.19 -19.73
N PRO A 194 7.20 0.86 -20.85
CA PRO A 194 8.43 0.60 -21.57
C PRO A 194 9.67 1.31 -20.98
N ALA A 195 9.50 2.15 -19.95
CA ALA A 195 10.55 3.08 -19.53
C ALA A 195 11.52 2.53 -18.48
N GLY A 196 11.69 1.19 -18.41
CA GLY A 196 12.60 0.57 -17.44
C GLY A 196 12.02 0.54 -16.02
N MET A 197 10.71 0.63 -15.89
CA MET A 197 9.99 0.48 -14.63
C MET A 197 9.62 -0.98 -14.42
N THR A 198 9.88 -1.51 -13.24
CA THR A 198 9.62 -2.93 -12.94
C THR A 198 8.29 -3.15 -12.23
N MET A 199 7.88 -2.22 -11.37
CA MET A 199 6.63 -2.35 -10.62
C MET A 199 5.96 -1.00 -10.42
N ASN A 200 4.68 -0.89 -10.81
CA ASN A 200 3.75 0.13 -10.35
C ASN A 200 3.11 -0.39 -9.06
N ASN A 201 3.44 0.19 -7.91
CA ASN A 201 3.02 -0.34 -6.60
C ASN A 201 1.77 0.36 -6.04
N GLY A 202 1.64 1.65 -6.24
CA GLY A 202 0.53 2.47 -5.75
C GLY A 202 -0.02 3.40 -6.82
N VAL A 203 -1.32 3.69 -6.75
CA VAL A 203 -2.01 4.68 -7.60
C VAL A 203 -3.06 5.41 -6.79
N ASN A 204 -3.01 6.76 -6.80
CA ASN A 204 -4.01 7.58 -6.11
C ASN A 204 -5.19 7.99 -7.02
N ALA A 205 -6.15 8.73 -6.45
CA ALA A 205 -7.36 9.17 -7.16
C ALA A 205 -7.07 10.13 -8.31
N GLU A 206 -5.96 10.85 -8.26
CA GLU A 206 -5.49 11.78 -9.30
C GLU A 206 -4.75 11.07 -10.44
N GLY A 207 -4.56 9.74 -10.35
CA GLY A 207 -3.81 8.95 -11.33
C GLY A 207 -2.29 9.07 -11.17
N GLU A 208 -1.80 9.60 -10.05
CA GLU A 208 -0.38 9.59 -9.74
C GLU A 208 0.06 8.19 -9.34
N ILE A 209 1.18 7.71 -9.85
CA ILE A 209 1.67 6.34 -9.67
C ILE A 209 3.03 6.37 -8.97
N VAL A 210 3.25 5.45 -8.05
CA VAL A 210 4.55 5.22 -7.44
C VAL A 210 5.00 3.78 -7.61
N GLY A 211 6.32 3.56 -7.58
CA GLY A 211 6.85 2.23 -7.72
C GLY A 211 8.36 2.14 -7.66
N LEU A 212 8.90 1.07 -8.27
CA LEU A 212 10.29 0.72 -8.29
C LEU A 212 10.81 0.70 -9.73
N ASP A 213 11.94 1.35 -9.98
CA ASP A 213 12.59 1.32 -11.28
C ASP A 213 13.47 0.07 -11.48
N ASN A 214 14.01 -0.09 -12.68
CA ASN A 214 14.80 -1.26 -13.06
C ASN A 214 16.16 -1.35 -12.32
N SER A 215 16.65 -0.27 -11.73
CA SER A 215 17.89 -0.28 -10.93
C SER A 215 17.72 -1.02 -9.60
N SER A 216 16.47 -1.26 -9.16
CA SER A 216 16.10 -1.83 -7.86
C SER A 216 16.61 -1.03 -6.65
N THR A 217 17.14 0.16 -6.88
CA THR A 217 17.69 1.03 -5.82
C THR A 217 16.97 2.36 -5.69
N THR A 218 16.14 2.72 -6.69
CA THR A 218 15.50 4.03 -6.78
C THR A 218 14.00 3.88 -6.94
N ALA A 219 13.24 4.58 -6.12
CA ALA A 219 11.80 4.73 -6.28
C ALA A 219 11.47 5.77 -7.36
N TYR A 220 10.27 5.69 -7.91
CA TYR A 220 9.75 6.72 -8.80
C TYR A 220 8.33 7.16 -8.41
N HIS A 221 8.00 8.37 -8.87
CA HIS A 221 6.68 8.96 -8.81
C HIS A 221 6.34 9.49 -10.20
N ILE A 222 5.24 9.04 -10.79
CA ILE A 222 4.66 9.58 -12.00
C ILE A 222 3.52 10.49 -11.56
N ASN A 223 3.65 11.79 -11.80
CA ASN A 223 2.60 12.72 -11.42
C ASN A 223 1.40 12.65 -12.40
N LYS A 224 0.30 13.33 -12.07
CA LYS A 224 -0.93 13.35 -12.88
C LYS A 224 -0.77 13.87 -14.32
N PHE A 225 0.39 14.45 -14.66
CA PHE A 225 0.73 14.90 -16.01
C PHE A 225 1.61 13.90 -16.76
N GLY A 226 1.89 12.72 -16.16
CA GLY A 226 2.77 11.69 -16.73
C GLY A 226 4.26 12.00 -16.61
N ILE A 227 4.64 13.00 -15.80
CA ILE A 227 6.06 13.35 -15.58
C ILE A 227 6.62 12.41 -14.53
N VAL A 228 7.73 11.75 -14.87
CA VAL A 228 8.44 10.81 -13.99
C VAL A 228 9.49 11.55 -13.16
N GLU A 229 9.38 11.47 -11.85
CA GLU A 229 10.40 11.85 -10.88
C GLU A 229 10.99 10.59 -10.26
N ARG A 230 12.33 10.43 -10.30
CA ARG A 230 13.03 9.41 -9.53
C ARG A 230 13.51 10.01 -8.23
N PHE A 231 13.38 9.26 -7.14
CA PHE A 231 13.78 9.75 -5.83
C PHE A 231 14.34 8.63 -4.95
N SER A 232 15.16 9.02 -3.98
CA SER A 232 15.66 8.15 -2.92
C SER A 232 15.40 8.82 -1.57
N PHE A 233 15.19 8.01 -0.53
CA PHE A 233 15.24 8.49 0.83
C PHE A 233 16.66 9.00 1.11
N PRO A 234 16.86 10.16 1.77
CA PRO A 234 18.16 10.72 2.03
C PRO A 234 19.08 9.70 2.74
N ASP A 235 20.31 9.57 2.23
CA ASP A 235 21.35 8.68 2.75
C ASP A 235 21.00 7.18 2.77
N ALA A 236 19.96 6.75 2.06
CA ALA A 236 19.61 5.33 1.92
C ALA A 236 20.37 4.67 0.76
N ASP A 237 20.72 3.40 0.94
CA ASP A 237 21.36 2.56 -0.10
C ASP A 237 20.38 2.22 -1.22
N ALA A 238 19.09 2.04 -0.87
CA ALA A 238 17.99 1.81 -1.81
C ALA A 238 16.65 2.30 -1.24
N THR A 239 15.71 2.62 -2.12
CA THR A 239 14.38 3.11 -1.76
C THR A 239 13.31 2.47 -2.64
N ASN A 240 12.29 1.89 -2.00
CA ASN A 240 11.11 1.35 -2.66
C ASN A 240 9.87 2.14 -2.23
N ALA A 241 9.14 2.73 -3.18
CA ALA A 241 7.82 3.30 -2.91
C ALA A 241 6.75 2.22 -3.07
N TRP A 242 5.86 2.12 -2.07
CA TRP A 242 4.81 1.08 -2.06
C TRP A 242 3.41 1.63 -2.29
N ASP A 243 3.09 2.80 -1.73
CA ASP A 243 1.75 3.38 -1.89
C ASP A 243 1.78 4.90 -1.85
N ILE A 244 0.73 5.53 -2.39
CA ILE A 244 0.52 6.97 -2.44
C ILE A 244 -0.95 7.29 -2.19
N ASN A 245 -1.23 8.23 -1.28
CA ASN A 245 -2.59 8.69 -1.02
C ASN A 245 -2.97 9.95 -1.85
N SER A 246 -4.23 10.39 -1.73
CA SER A 246 -4.76 11.57 -2.41
C SER A 246 -4.10 12.89 -1.95
N LYS A 247 -3.43 12.91 -0.80
CA LYS A 247 -2.64 14.06 -0.36
C LYS A 247 -1.26 14.12 -1.03
N GLY A 248 -0.88 13.09 -1.81
CA GLY A 248 0.44 12.91 -2.41
C GLY A 248 1.52 12.52 -1.40
N GLU A 249 1.11 11.96 -0.26
CA GLU A 249 2.03 11.35 0.70
C GLU A 249 2.38 9.94 0.20
N ILE A 250 3.66 9.61 0.22
CA ILE A 250 4.20 8.34 -0.26
C ILE A 250 4.77 7.57 0.91
N VAL A 251 4.45 6.28 0.98
CA VAL A 251 5.05 5.36 1.95
C VAL A 251 5.85 4.27 1.25
N GLY A 252 6.80 3.70 1.99
CA GLY A 252 7.66 2.69 1.42
C GLY A 252 8.68 2.12 2.38
N GLN A 253 9.80 1.74 1.81
CA GLN A 253 10.91 1.08 2.47
C GLN A 253 12.22 1.70 1.99
N ALA A 254 13.03 2.14 2.95
CA ALA A 254 14.38 2.61 2.70
C ALA A 254 15.38 1.62 3.30
N PHE A 255 16.43 1.29 2.54
CA PHE A 255 17.47 0.36 2.98
C PHE A 255 18.70 1.12 3.42
N THR A 256 19.29 0.70 4.52
CA THR A 256 20.52 1.27 5.10
C THR A 256 21.50 0.17 5.45
N ASN A 257 22.67 0.56 5.92
CA ASN A 257 23.74 -0.36 6.36
C ASN A 257 24.13 -1.38 5.27
N GLY A 258 24.44 -0.88 4.07
CA GLY A 258 24.76 -1.72 2.92
C GLY A 258 23.60 -2.56 2.42
N GLY A 259 22.37 -2.06 2.56
CA GLY A 259 21.16 -2.74 2.12
C GLY A 259 20.64 -3.84 3.06
N THR A 260 21.20 -3.96 4.28
CA THR A 260 20.89 -5.06 5.21
C THR A 260 19.76 -4.75 6.19
N VAL A 261 19.49 -3.47 6.44
CA VAL A 261 18.41 -3.00 7.33
C VAL A 261 17.39 -2.22 6.53
N SER A 262 16.13 -2.55 6.70
CA SER A 262 15.04 -1.81 6.07
C SER A 262 14.24 -1.01 7.09
N HIS A 263 13.85 0.19 6.71
CA HIS A 263 13.07 1.14 7.49
C HIS A 263 11.81 1.53 6.73
N ALA A 264 10.67 1.49 7.40
CA ALA A 264 9.46 2.08 6.87
C ALA A 264 9.59 3.61 6.82
N PHE A 265 9.21 4.23 5.73
CA PHE A 265 9.27 5.68 5.60
C PHE A 265 7.95 6.30 5.15
N LEU A 266 7.80 7.59 5.46
CA LEU A 266 6.82 8.51 4.90
C LEU A 266 7.56 9.66 4.21
N ARG A 267 7.16 9.99 2.97
CA ARG A 267 7.51 11.19 2.24
C ARG A 267 6.28 12.06 2.09
N SER A 268 6.33 13.30 2.58
CA SER A 268 5.26 14.27 2.38
C SER A 268 5.25 14.81 0.93
N ARG A 269 4.15 15.45 0.52
CA ARG A 269 4.10 16.17 -0.76
C ARG A 269 5.10 17.34 -0.82
N ALA A 270 5.48 17.89 0.34
CA ALA A 270 6.50 18.94 0.47
C ALA A 270 7.94 18.41 0.41
N LEU A 271 8.11 17.11 0.14
CA LEU A 271 9.40 16.41 0.06
C LEU A 271 10.12 16.26 1.42
N ASP A 272 9.37 16.29 2.52
CA ASP A 272 9.92 15.94 3.82
C ASP A 272 9.89 14.43 3.99
N TYR A 273 11.00 13.87 4.48
CA TYR A 273 11.17 12.44 4.68
C TYR A 273 11.31 12.14 6.18
N ARG A 274 10.67 11.06 6.63
CA ARG A 274 10.88 10.55 7.99
C ARG A 274 10.71 9.04 8.05
N PHE A 275 11.43 8.39 8.95
CA PHE A 275 11.16 7.01 9.32
C PHE A 275 9.91 6.92 10.20
N ILE A 276 9.18 5.82 10.02
CA ILE A 276 7.95 5.51 10.74
C ILE A 276 7.99 4.10 11.31
N ASP A 277 9.16 3.67 11.75
CA ASP A 277 9.36 2.33 12.29
C ASP A 277 8.56 2.13 13.58
N PRO A 278 7.87 0.99 13.75
CA PRO A 278 7.33 0.59 15.04
C PRO A 278 8.42 0.49 16.12
N THR A 279 8.06 0.84 17.35
CA THR A 279 9.01 0.74 18.47
C THR A 279 9.53 -0.68 18.64
N GLY A 280 10.86 -0.83 18.68
CA GLY A 280 11.54 -2.12 18.82
C GLY A 280 11.68 -2.91 17.51
N ALA A 281 11.30 -2.33 16.37
CA ALA A 281 11.51 -2.95 15.07
C ALA A 281 13.01 -3.08 14.74
N LEU A 282 13.43 -4.26 14.31
CA LEU A 282 14.76 -4.51 13.72
C LEU A 282 14.77 -4.26 12.21
N SER A 283 13.63 -4.36 11.58
CA SER A 283 13.37 -3.95 10.21
C SER A 283 11.89 -3.71 10.01
N SER A 284 11.52 -2.84 9.09
CA SER A 284 10.13 -2.53 8.81
C SER A 284 9.90 -2.13 7.35
N THR A 285 8.65 -2.19 6.91
CA THR A 285 8.18 -1.76 5.58
C THR A 285 6.77 -1.21 5.72
N ALA A 286 6.51 -0.03 5.20
CA ALA A 286 5.17 0.51 5.02
C ALA A 286 4.62 0.13 3.64
N PHE A 287 3.50 -0.57 3.59
CA PHE A 287 2.91 -1.08 2.36
C PHE A 287 1.70 -0.29 1.88
N GLY A 288 0.92 0.29 2.78
CA GLY A 288 -0.30 1.00 2.44
C GLY A 288 -0.49 2.28 3.25
N ILE A 289 -1.10 3.28 2.61
CA ILE A 289 -1.47 4.56 3.25
C ILE A 289 -2.90 4.95 2.88
N SER A 290 -3.73 5.22 3.88
CA SER A 290 -5.10 5.67 3.65
C SER A 290 -5.18 7.15 3.26
N SER A 291 -6.36 7.58 2.76
CA SER A 291 -6.67 8.99 2.52
C SER A 291 -6.55 9.86 3.77
N ASN A 292 -6.78 9.28 4.96
CA ASN A 292 -6.62 9.95 6.25
C ASN A 292 -5.16 10.05 6.69
N GLY A 293 -4.24 9.34 6.03
CA GLY A 293 -2.81 9.31 6.35
C GLY A 293 -2.41 8.19 7.31
N ASN A 294 -3.33 7.30 7.71
CA ASN A 294 -2.98 6.11 8.49
C ASN A 294 -2.15 5.15 7.62
N VAL A 295 -1.14 4.53 8.20
CA VAL A 295 -0.19 3.68 7.48
C VAL A 295 -0.23 2.27 8.02
N VAL A 296 -0.18 1.29 7.13
CA VAL A 296 -0.02 -0.13 7.48
C VAL A 296 1.21 -0.73 6.84
N GLY A 297 1.71 -1.79 7.46
CA GLY A 297 2.89 -2.47 6.95
C GLY A 297 3.24 -3.69 7.76
N GLN A 298 4.52 -4.05 7.72
CA GLN A 298 5.10 -5.10 8.53
C GLN A 298 6.34 -4.63 9.25
N TYR A 299 6.67 -5.28 10.35
CA TYR A 299 7.96 -5.15 11.00
C TYR A 299 8.43 -6.48 11.58
N ARG A 300 9.74 -6.59 11.80
CA ARG A 300 10.38 -7.73 12.44
C ARG A 300 10.99 -7.26 13.75
N ASP A 301 10.68 -7.95 14.86
CA ASP A 301 11.20 -7.66 16.20
C ASP A 301 12.28 -8.66 16.66
N SER A 302 12.47 -9.78 15.92
CA SER A 302 13.47 -10.79 16.21
C SER A 302 13.93 -11.49 14.94
N PHE A 303 15.19 -11.90 14.91
CA PHE A 303 15.75 -12.79 13.88
C PHE A 303 15.88 -14.24 14.36
N SER A 304 15.56 -14.53 15.63
CA SER A 304 15.66 -15.84 16.24
C SER A 304 14.29 -16.39 16.64
N ASN A 305 14.16 -17.74 16.64
CA ASN A 305 12.95 -18.45 17.09
C ASN A 305 11.67 -18.20 16.28
N CYS A 306 11.78 -17.71 15.05
CA CYS A 306 10.63 -17.45 14.15
C CYS A 306 9.91 -18.74 13.71
N SER A 307 10.43 -19.93 14.02
CA SER A 307 9.78 -21.21 13.72
C SER A 307 8.68 -21.61 14.71
N VAL A 308 8.73 -21.05 15.92
CA VAL A 308 7.80 -21.40 17.03
C VAL A 308 7.05 -20.18 17.57
N LYS A 309 7.52 -18.97 17.26
CA LYS A 309 6.94 -17.71 17.72
C LYS A 309 6.85 -16.74 16.53
N ALA A 310 5.78 -15.98 16.46
CA ALA A 310 5.68 -14.88 15.49
C ALA A 310 6.85 -13.89 15.70
N CYS A 311 7.47 -13.46 14.59
CA CYS A 311 8.54 -12.47 14.60
C CYS A 311 8.45 -11.52 13.39
N VAL A 312 7.42 -11.69 12.57
CA VAL A 312 6.98 -10.73 11.57
C VAL A 312 5.55 -10.38 11.89
N HIS A 313 5.34 -9.12 12.17
CA HIS A 313 4.08 -8.57 12.64
C HIS A 313 3.57 -7.53 11.66
N GLY A 314 2.26 -7.49 11.46
CA GLY A 314 1.62 -6.32 10.87
C GLY A 314 1.62 -5.13 11.85
N PHE A 315 1.55 -3.92 11.32
CA PHE A 315 1.34 -2.73 12.14
C PHE A 315 0.34 -1.77 11.49
N LEU A 316 -0.31 -0.98 12.34
CA LEU A 316 -1.09 0.19 11.98
C LEU A 316 -0.47 1.40 12.70
N LEU A 317 -0.01 2.39 11.96
CA LEU A 317 0.31 3.72 12.45
C LEU A 317 -0.91 4.61 12.23
N GLN A 318 -1.59 4.96 13.32
CA GLN A 318 -2.66 5.95 13.31
C GLN A 318 -2.07 7.34 13.47
N ARG A 319 -2.33 8.21 12.51
CA ARG A 319 -1.92 9.60 12.56
C ARG A 319 -3.04 10.43 13.18
N GLY A 320 -2.66 11.34 14.04
CA GLY A 320 -3.61 12.30 14.62
C GLY A 320 -4.20 13.19 13.52
N ASP A 321 -5.42 13.64 13.74
CA ASP A 321 -6.05 14.65 12.88
C ASP A 321 -5.22 15.95 12.97
N ASP A 322 -4.66 16.39 11.82
CA ASP A 322 -4.04 17.71 11.65
C ASP A 322 -5.10 18.80 11.52
#